data_2a7b7fd7b5f362662a9029a977f5de5f
#
_entry.id   2a7b7fd7b5f362662a9029a977f5de5f
#
_cell.length_a   1.000
_cell.length_b   1.000
_cell.length_c   1.000
_cell.angle_alpha   90.00
_cell.angle_beta   90.00
_cell.angle_gamma   90.00
#
_symmetry.space_group_name_H-M   'P 1'
#
loop_
_entity.id
_entity.type
_entity.pdbx_description
1 polymer ?
#
loop_
_entity_poly.entity_id
_entity_poly.type
_entity_poly.pdbx_seq_one_letter_code
_entity_poly.pdbx_strand_id
1 'polypeptide(L)'
;MKTLDFDINIYLTVGINYTCWGKEDNKENDYRVCVSELISDSKSVELTDEQFDLLYKVWSQKGEKPELETLGHGFQDIFDCLTTPHLIAIKQKYKDYGYSEDYTEMMMQKIGASVTPRIENLNRIFDEVVDTTYENGIIIDILKGGRKKIVGCKDVHIKVLESDATYIDARAFRKCKELKEVHLPNVVSIGFGAFSGCLSLHTVELGSKIKIIDEFAFADCHFLHSVNLPDGIERIEESAFLGCVNLPALLELPNSIKHVGFDAFAYTPADRLSNNPIYSDDEYEVDDAPF
;
A
#
# COMPACT_ATOMS: atom_id res chain seq x y z
N MET A 1 -6.80 20.06 18.66
CA MET A 1 -7.28 18.69 18.44
C MET A 1 -7.51 18.51 16.94
N LYS A 2 -7.07 17.44 16.37
CA LYS A 2 -7.19 17.13 14.93
C LYS A 2 -8.04 15.89 14.77
N THR A 3 -8.99 15.91 13.83
CA THR A 3 -9.88 14.77 13.56
C THR A 3 -9.26 13.89 12.48
N LEU A 4 -9.23 12.59 12.72
CA LEU A 4 -8.73 11.59 11.79
C LEU A 4 -9.77 10.48 11.64
N ASP A 5 -9.94 9.99 10.39
CA ASP A 5 -10.78 8.85 10.11
C ASP A 5 -9.99 7.56 10.23
N PHE A 6 -10.60 6.57 10.85
CA PHE A 6 -10.05 5.23 11.03
C PHE A 6 -10.94 4.20 10.33
N ASP A 7 -10.31 3.28 9.64
CA ASP A 7 -10.94 2.07 9.14
C ASP A 7 -10.88 0.99 10.23
N ILE A 8 -12.03 0.38 10.51
CA ILE A 8 -12.23 -0.62 11.56
C ILE A 8 -12.59 -1.93 10.88
N ASN A 9 -11.75 -2.95 11.02
CA ASN A 9 -12.01 -4.29 10.50
C ASN A 9 -12.10 -5.28 11.65
N ILE A 10 -13.21 -5.99 11.75
CA ILE A 10 -13.42 -7.08 12.70
C ILE A 10 -13.46 -8.37 11.91
N TYR A 11 -12.64 -9.33 12.26
CA TYR A 11 -12.47 -10.57 11.52
C TYR A 11 -12.49 -11.79 12.44
N LEU A 12 -12.94 -12.91 11.89
CA LEU A 12 -12.91 -14.21 12.55
C LEU A 12 -11.73 -15.01 12.02
N THR A 13 -10.86 -15.44 12.91
CA THR A 13 -9.75 -16.34 12.59
C THR A 13 -10.21 -17.78 12.78
N VAL A 14 -10.35 -18.55 11.70
CA VAL A 14 -10.71 -19.96 11.74
C VAL A 14 -9.50 -20.77 11.32
N GLY A 15 -8.93 -21.53 12.26
CA GLY A 15 -7.94 -22.57 11.93
C GLY A 15 -8.66 -23.78 11.31
N ILE A 16 -8.40 -24.07 10.04
CA ILE A 16 -8.92 -25.27 9.39
C ILE A 16 -7.81 -26.32 9.41
N ASN A 17 -8.03 -27.41 10.17
CA ASN A 17 -7.21 -28.62 10.06
C ASN A 17 -7.65 -29.40 8.83
N TYR A 18 -6.86 -29.39 7.77
CA TYR A 18 -7.05 -30.35 6.69
C TYR A 18 -6.35 -31.66 7.03
N THR A 19 -7.12 -32.68 7.41
CA THR A 19 -6.65 -34.03 7.30
C THR A 19 -6.81 -34.50 5.86
N CYS A 20 -5.73 -34.46 5.10
CA CYS A 20 -5.70 -35.10 3.79
C CYS A 20 -5.91 -36.62 3.97
N TRP A 21 -7.05 -37.14 3.54
CA TRP A 21 -7.28 -38.56 3.39
C TRP A 21 -6.44 -39.08 2.24
N GLY A 22 -5.39 -39.83 2.53
CA GLY A 22 -4.74 -40.70 1.56
C GLY A 22 -3.29 -40.43 1.20
N LYS A 23 -2.41 -40.20 2.18
CA LYS A 23 -0.98 -40.60 2.07
C LYS A 23 -0.40 -40.74 3.48
N GLU A 24 -0.01 -41.96 3.81
CA GLU A 24 0.94 -42.26 4.88
C GLU A 24 2.26 -41.61 4.49
N ASP A 25 2.58 -40.48 5.09
CA ASP A 25 3.94 -40.03 5.33
C ASP A 25 3.89 -38.86 6.30
N ASN A 26 4.65 -39.01 7.40
CA ASN A 26 4.86 -38.04 8.46
C ASN A 26 5.23 -36.63 7.90
N LYS A 27 4.27 -35.74 7.75
CA LYS A 27 4.52 -34.31 7.61
C LYS A 27 3.58 -33.53 8.51
N GLU A 28 4.17 -32.54 9.18
CA GLU A 28 3.57 -31.59 10.08
C GLU A 28 2.21 -31.07 9.56
N ASN A 29 1.25 -31.00 10.49
CA ASN A 29 -0.07 -30.47 10.22
C ASN A 29 0.04 -29.04 9.64
N ASP A 30 -0.35 -28.88 8.39
CA ASP A 30 -0.45 -27.59 7.73
C ASP A 30 -1.69 -26.88 8.29
N TYR A 31 -1.49 -25.87 9.13
CA TYR A 31 -2.56 -25.03 9.66
C TYR A 31 -2.78 -23.88 8.69
N ARG A 32 -3.81 -23.93 7.88
CA ARG A 32 -4.27 -22.75 7.13
C ARG A 32 -5.18 -21.93 8.02
N VAL A 33 -4.84 -20.65 8.19
CA VAL A 33 -5.66 -19.66 8.90
C VAL A 33 -6.55 -19.00 7.87
N CYS A 34 -7.84 -19.29 7.88
CA CYS A 34 -8.82 -18.55 7.11
C CYS A 34 -9.30 -17.35 7.91
N VAL A 35 -9.17 -16.16 7.37
CA VAL A 35 -9.70 -14.93 7.95
C VAL A 35 -11.00 -14.58 7.23
N SER A 36 -12.12 -14.55 7.96
CA SER A 36 -13.39 -14.07 7.43
C SER A 36 -13.66 -12.68 8.01
N GLU A 37 -13.78 -11.70 7.14
CA GLU A 37 -14.21 -10.36 7.54
C GLU A 37 -15.67 -10.42 8.03
N LEU A 38 -15.90 -9.93 9.24
CA LEU A 38 -17.23 -9.88 9.86
C LEU A 38 -17.86 -8.49 9.76
N ILE A 39 -17.05 -7.45 9.95
CA ILE A 39 -17.47 -6.05 9.90
C ILE A 39 -16.32 -5.23 9.32
N SER A 40 -16.66 -4.36 8.37
CA SER A 40 -15.82 -3.25 7.93
C SER A 40 -16.60 -1.96 8.14
N ASP A 41 -16.04 -1.04 8.90
CA ASP A 41 -16.64 0.26 9.25
C ASP A 41 -15.58 1.35 9.27
N SER A 42 -16.02 2.60 9.36
CA SER A 42 -15.09 3.72 9.53
C SER A 42 -15.66 4.77 10.46
N LYS A 43 -14.79 5.39 11.24
CA LYS A 43 -15.19 6.40 12.21
C LYS A 43 -14.15 7.49 12.37
N SER A 44 -14.63 8.73 12.47
CA SER A 44 -13.80 9.90 12.79
C SER A 44 -13.56 9.99 14.28
N VAL A 45 -12.31 10.24 14.68
CA VAL A 45 -11.89 10.41 16.07
C VAL A 45 -11.05 11.67 16.21
N GLU A 46 -11.29 12.44 17.27
CA GLU A 46 -10.44 13.56 17.65
C GLU A 46 -9.22 13.06 18.42
N LEU A 47 -8.04 13.43 17.95
CA LEU A 47 -6.75 13.08 18.55
C LEU A 47 -6.18 14.25 19.33
N THR A 48 -5.50 13.95 20.43
CA THR A 48 -4.61 14.90 21.09
C THR A 48 -3.38 15.19 20.21
N ASP A 49 -2.71 16.31 20.48
CA ASP A 49 -1.49 16.65 19.72
C ASP A 49 -0.39 15.60 19.95
N GLU A 50 -0.29 15.01 21.14
CA GLU A 50 0.66 13.94 21.45
C GLU A 50 0.38 12.64 20.68
N GLN A 51 -0.90 12.24 20.59
CA GLN A 51 -1.32 11.08 19.80
C GLN A 51 -1.04 11.29 18.32
N PHE A 52 -1.31 12.50 17.84
CA PHE A 52 -1.06 12.88 16.47
C PHE A 52 0.42 12.84 16.12
N ASP A 53 1.29 13.39 16.98
CA ASP A 53 2.75 13.38 16.78
C ASP A 53 3.31 11.95 16.82
N LEU A 54 2.74 11.07 17.65
CA LEU A 54 3.14 9.67 17.70
C LEU A 54 2.76 8.93 16.39
N LEU A 55 1.53 9.11 15.90
CA LEU A 55 1.11 8.57 14.59
C LEU A 55 2.01 9.06 13.47
N TYR A 56 2.29 10.36 13.43
CA TYR A 56 3.19 10.96 12.45
C TYR A 56 4.59 10.33 12.49
N LYS A 57 5.13 10.14 13.69
CA LYS A 57 6.45 9.53 13.86
C LYS A 57 6.51 8.11 13.32
N VAL A 58 5.51 7.29 13.59
CA VAL A 58 5.46 5.90 13.12
C VAL A 58 5.28 5.86 11.60
N TRP A 59 4.33 6.63 11.08
CA TRP A 59 4.09 6.72 9.64
C TRP A 59 5.32 7.24 8.87
N SER A 60 5.97 8.29 9.35
CA SER A 60 7.15 8.89 8.70
C SER A 60 8.39 7.99 8.71
N GLN A 61 8.49 7.08 9.69
CA GLN A 61 9.64 6.18 9.81
C GLN A 61 9.48 4.88 9.03
N LYS A 62 8.25 4.34 8.97
CA LYS A 62 7.98 3.01 8.41
C LYS A 62 7.38 3.04 7.01
N GLY A 63 6.70 4.14 6.62
CA GLY A 63 5.93 4.20 5.37
C GLY A 63 4.70 3.27 5.35
N GLU A 64 4.46 2.55 6.44
CA GLU A 64 3.35 1.60 6.61
C GLU A 64 2.22 2.25 7.40
N LYS A 65 0.97 1.78 7.17
CA LYS A 65 -0.18 2.15 7.99
C LYS A 65 0.09 1.73 9.43
N PRO A 66 0.12 2.67 10.39
CA PRO A 66 0.23 2.29 11.78
C PRO A 66 -1.06 1.61 12.24
N GLU A 67 -0.99 0.37 12.65
CA GLU A 67 -2.10 -0.31 13.34
C GLU A 67 -2.15 0.18 14.79
N LEU A 68 -3.33 0.62 15.26
CA LEU A 68 -3.46 1.16 16.59
C LEU A 68 -3.04 0.18 17.70
N GLU A 69 -3.23 -1.11 17.48
CA GLU A 69 -2.79 -2.17 18.37
C GLU A 69 -1.27 -2.13 18.63
N THR A 70 -0.49 -1.72 17.64
CA THR A 70 0.98 -1.71 17.73
C THR A 70 1.53 -0.43 18.37
N LEU A 71 0.72 0.61 18.53
CA LEU A 71 1.13 1.92 19.02
C LEU A 71 1.16 2.04 20.55
N GLY A 72 0.71 1.00 21.28
CA GLY A 72 0.78 0.91 22.73
C GLY A 72 -0.22 1.79 23.47
N HIS A 73 0.05 2.04 24.76
CA HIS A 73 -0.92 2.60 25.71
C HIS A 73 -1.56 3.94 25.30
N GLY A 74 -0.94 4.75 24.46
CA GLY A 74 -1.50 6.04 24.03
C GLY A 74 -2.72 5.92 23.10
N PHE A 75 -2.97 4.74 22.54
CA PHE A 75 -4.06 4.49 21.58
C PHE A 75 -5.04 3.41 22.04
N GLN A 76 -4.79 2.74 23.15
CA GLN A 76 -5.65 1.66 23.64
C GLN A 76 -7.10 2.13 23.85
N ASP A 77 -7.29 3.28 24.46
CA ASP A 77 -8.64 3.84 24.71
C ASP A 77 -9.40 4.11 23.40
N ILE A 78 -8.68 4.57 22.37
CA ILE A 78 -9.25 4.81 21.03
C ILE A 78 -9.60 3.48 20.37
N PHE A 79 -8.68 2.53 20.40
CA PHE A 79 -8.90 1.19 19.88
C PHE A 79 -10.13 0.54 20.51
N ASP A 80 -10.20 0.54 21.84
CA ASP A 80 -11.32 -0.02 22.59
C ASP A 80 -12.65 0.71 22.31
N CYS A 81 -12.62 2.04 22.22
CA CYS A 81 -13.78 2.84 21.88
C CYS A 81 -14.33 2.52 20.48
N LEU A 82 -13.45 2.23 19.52
CA LEU A 82 -13.83 1.93 18.14
C LEU A 82 -14.30 0.48 17.97
N THR A 83 -13.67 -0.48 18.63
CA THR A 83 -13.92 -1.91 18.43
C THR A 83 -15.00 -2.49 19.35
N THR A 84 -15.09 -2.04 20.60
CA THR A 84 -16.02 -2.59 21.61
C THR A 84 -17.49 -2.61 21.15
N PRO A 85 -18.06 -1.54 20.54
CA PRO A 85 -19.44 -1.58 20.08
C PRO A 85 -19.72 -2.70 19.08
N HIS A 86 -18.78 -2.94 18.17
CA HIS A 86 -18.90 -3.99 17.16
C HIS A 86 -18.79 -5.39 17.78
N LEU A 87 -17.87 -5.57 18.74
CA LEU A 87 -17.71 -6.85 19.45
C LEU A 87 -18.95 -7.18 20.29
N ILE A 88 -19.55 -6.19 20.94
CA ILE A 88 -20.82 -6.36 21.67
C ILE A 88 -21.94 -6.77 20.71
N ALA A 89 -22.06 -6.11 19.55
CA ALA A 89 -23.07 -6.42 18.56
C ALA A 89 -22.92 -7.84 17.99
N ILE A 90 -21.68 -8.28 17.74
CA ILE A 90 -21.38 -9.63 17.30
C ILE A 90 -21.77 -10.64 18.39
N LYS A 91 -21.38 -10.41 19.64
CA LYS A 91 -21.74 -11.27 20.78
C LYS A 91 -23.26 -11.40 20.93
N GLN A 92 -24.00 -10.30 20.79
CA GLN A 92 -25.45 -10.31 20.84
C GLN A 92 -26.06 -11.12 19.70
N LYS A 93 -25.53 -10.94 18.49
CA LYS A 93 -25.99 -11.69 17.30
C LYS A 93 -25.82 -13.20 17.46
N TYR A 94 -24.74 -13.69 18.06
CA TYR A 94 -24.56 -15.11 18.38
C TYR A 94 -25.64 -15.59 19.37
N LYS A 95 -25.96 -14.79 20.39
CA LYS A 95 -27.02 -15.10 21.36
C LYS A 95 -28.41 -15.16 20.68
N ASP A 96 -28.70 -14.20 19.81
CA ASP A 96 -29.97 -14.13 19.07
C ASP A 96 -30.17 -15.34 18.14
N TYR A 97 -29.08 -15.91 17.62
CA TYR A 97 -29.10 -17.18 16.86
C TYR A 97 -29.29 -18.42 17.73
N GLY A 98 -29.36 -18.29 19.06
CA GLY A 98 -29.59 -19.38 19.99
C GLY A 98 -28.34 -20.22 20.33
N TYR A 99 -27.15 -19.71 20.04
CA TYR A 99 -25.92 -20.39 20.47
C TYR A 99 -25.77 -20.33 21.99
N SER A 100 -25.19 -21.40 22.58
CA SER A 100 -24.89 -21.45 24.01
C SER A 100 -23.88 -20.37 24.41
N GLU A 101 -23.85 -20.02 25.69
CA GLU A 101 -22.90 -19.03 26.22
C GLU A 101 -21.44 -19.50 26.03
N ASP A 102 -21.18 -20.80 26.32
CA ASP A 102 -19.84 -21.38 26.15
C ASP A 102 -19.38 -21.32 24.68
N TYR A 103 -20.26 -21.64 23.73
CA TYR A 103 -19.94 -21.55 22.30
C TYR A 103 -19.70 -20.10 21.87
N THR A 104 -20.52 -19.19 22.37
CA THR A 104 -20.38 -17.74 22.10
C THR A 104 -19.04 -17.22 22.60
N GLU A 105 -18.67 -17.54 23.85
CA GLU A 105 -17.36 -17.12 24.39
C GLU A 105 -16.18 -17.74 23.61
N MET A 106 -16.27 -19.02 23.25
CA MET A 106 -15.25 -19.68 22.44
C MET A 106 -15.07 -18.97 21.07
N MET A 107 -16.18 -18.56 20.43
CA MET A 107 -16.12 -17.84 19.16
C MET A 107 -15.57 -16.44 19.33
N MET A 108 -15.93 -15.71 20.39
CA MET A 108 -15.40 -14.39 20.68
C MET A 108 -13.88 -14.38 20.88
N GLN A 109 -13.30 -15.46 21.42
CA GLN A 109 -11.84 -15.59 21.55
C GLN A 109 -11.10 -15.70 20.20
N LYS A 110 -11.80 -16.04 19.12
CA LYS A 110 -11.25 -16.17 17.77
C LYS A 110 -11.44 -14.88 16.94
N ILE A 111 -12.10 -13.88 17.51
CA ILE A 111 -12.35 -12.61 16.82
C ILE A 111 -11.18 -11.68 17.08
N GLY A 112 -10.57 -11.22 16.01
CA GLY A 112 -9.59 -10.16 15.99
C GLY A 112 -10.22 -8.84 15.51
N ALA A 113 -9.55 -7.76 15.80
CA ALA A 113 -9.88 -6.43 15.29
C ALA A 113 -8.61 -5.72 14.82
N SER A 114 -8.72 -4.96 13.75
CA SER A 114 -7.66 -4.08 13.28
C SER A 114 -8.25 -2.68 13.08
N VAL A 115 -7.55 -1.68 13.56
CA VAL A 115 -7.94 -0.27 13.44
C VAL A 115 -6.77 0.49 12.83
N THR A 116 -6.98 0.99 11.62
CA THR A 116 -5.96 1.71 10.87
C THR A 116 -6.45 3.10 10.45
N PRO A 117 -5.60 4.13 10.51
CA PRO A 117 -5.97 5.44 10.00
C PRO A 117 -6.12 5.39 8.47
N ARG A 118 -7.08 6.13 7.92
CA ARG A 118 -7.22 6.28 6.47
C ARG A 118 -6.04 7.03 5.89
N ILE A 119 -5.35 6.41 4.94
CA ILE A 119 -4.15 6.98 4.31
C ILE A 119 -4.43 8.33 3.65
N GLU A 120 -5.58 8.46 2.97
CA GLU A 120 -5.96 9.70 2.30
C GLU A 120 -6.02 10.87 3.28
N ASN A 121 -6.51 10.62 4.48
CA ASN A 121 -6.57 11.61 5.55
C ASN A 121 -5.21 11.84 6.22
N LEU A 122 -4.39 10.80 6.39
CA LEU A 122 -3.02 10.95 6.89
C LEU A 122 -2.20 11.83 5.97
N ASN A 123 -2.21 11.53 4.67
CA ASN A 123 -1.49 12.34 3.68
C ASN A 123 -1.97 13.80 3.70
N ARG A 124 -3.29 14.02 3.79
CA ARG A 124 -3.87 15.36 3.82
C ARG A 124 -3.52 16.16 5.09
N ILE A 125 -3.35 15.50 6.22
CA ILE A 125 -3.10 16.14 7.52
C ILE A 125 -1.59 16.26 7.79
N PHE A 126 -0.79 15.25 7.45
CA PHE A 126 0.65 15.28 7.62
C PHE A 126 1.36 16.05 6.52
N ASP A 127 0.76 16.10 5.34
CA ASP A 127 1.19 16.95 4.25
C ASP A 127 0.46 18.30 4.29
N GLU A 128 0.50 18.96 5.46
CA GLU A 128 0.04 20.34 5.57
C GLU A 128 0.82 21.18 4.57
N VAL A 129 0.13 21.57 3.51
CA VAL A 129 0.67 22.44 2.47
C VAL A 129 0.80 23.83 3.05
N VAL A 130 2.02 24.32 3.15
CA VAL A 130 2.29 25.68 3.65
C VAL A 130 2.41 26.69 2.52
N ASP A 131 2.75 26.23 1.32
CA ASP A 131 2.85 27.04 0.10
C ASP A 131 2.69 26.18 -1.14
N THR A 132 2.30 26.78 -2.26
CA THR A 132 2.26 26.12 -3.57
C THR A 132 3.03 26.97 -4.58
N THR A 133 4.05 26.38 -5.19
CA THR A 133 4.87 27.04 -6.19
C THR A 133 4.64 26.47 -7.59
N TYR A 134 5.01 27.24 -8.60
CA TYR A 134 4.91 26.87 -10.01
C TYR A 134 6.28 27.01 -10.66
N GLU A 135 6.89 25.91 -11.01
CA GLU A 135 8.22 25.86 -11.63
C GLU A 135 8.12 25.12 -12.98
N ASN A 136 8.45 25.79 -14.08
CA ASN A 136 8.45 25.19 -15.43
C ASN A 136 7.17 24.40 -15.78
N GLY A 137 6.00 24.94 -15.40
CA GLY A 137 4.72 24.28 -15.62
C GLY A 137 4.38 23.15 -14.64
N ILE A 138 5.26 22.86 -13.69
CA ILE A 138 5.05 21.88 -12.63
C ILE A 138 4.43 22.59 -11.41
N ILE A 139 3.45 21.96 -10.79
CA ILE A 139 2.81 22.43 -9.56
C ILE A 139 3.46 21.69 -8.40
N ILE A 140 4.06 22.44 -7.48
CA ILE A 140 4.80 21.90 -6.35
C ILE A 140 4.20 22.45 -5.06
N ASP A 141 3.68 21.58 -4.22
CA ASP A 141 3.29 21.90 -2.87
C ASP A 141 4.51 21.81 -1.95
N ILE A 142 4.74 22.86 -1.19
CA ILE A 142 5.73 22.90 -0.13
C ILE A 142 5.03 22.45 1.15
N LEU A 143 5.48 21.33 1.68
CA LEU A 143 4.90 20.73 2.87
C LEU A 143 5.59 21.26 4.12
N LYS A 144 4.91 21.17 5.25
CA LYS A 144 5.50 21.46 6.56
C LYS A 144 6.84 20.71 6.74
N GLY A 145 7.89 21.45 7.10
CA GLY A 145 9.26 20.90 7.17
C GLY A 145 10.06 21.00 5.86
N GLY A 146 9.56 21.73 4.85
CA GLY A 146 10.27 22.06 3.61
C GLY A 146 10.35 20.92 2.58
N ARG A 147 9.63 19.82 2.80
CA ARG A 147 9.51 18.75 1.79
C ARG A 147 8.70 19.23 0.61
N LYS A 148 9.01 18.75 -0.58
CA LYS A 148 8.33 19.11 -1.82
C LYS A 148 7.51 17.93 -2.33
N LYS A 149 6.27 18.21 -2.73
CA LYS A 149 5.36 17.26 -3.37
C LYS A 149 4.94 17.78 -4.72
N ILE A 150 5.25 17.08 -5.80
CA ILE A 150 4.74 17.44 -7.12
C ILE A 150 3.32 16.92 -7.24
N VAL A 151 2.37 17.84 -7.37
CA VAL A 151 0.93 17.51 -7.44
C VAL A 151 0.36 17.54 -8.85
N GLY A 152 1.10 18.07 -9.81
CA GLY A 152 0.67 18.07 -11.20
C GLY A 152 1.62 18.78 -12.15
N CYS A 153 1.37 18.58 -13.44
CA CYS A 153 2.05 19.26 -14.52
C CYS A 153 1.03 19.90 -15.45
N LYS A 154 1.16 21.21 -15.67
CA LYS A 154 0.33 21.95 -16.64
C LYS A 154 0.98 22.01 -18.01
N ASP A 155 2.31 21.88 -18.08
CA ASP A 155 3.04 21.86 -19.33
C ASP A 155 3.12 20.45 -19.90
N VAL A 156 2.24 20.16 -20.86
CA VAL A 156 2.21 18.87 -21.56
C VAL A 156 3.42 18.62 -22.47
N HIS A 157 4.25 19.63 -22.71
CA HIS A 157 5.43 19.58 -23.57
C HIS A 157 6.74 19.42 -22.79
N ILE A 158 6.67 19.21 -21.47
CA ILE A 158 7.84 18.90 -20.65
C ILE A 158 8.55 17.67 -21.20
N LYS A 159 9.86 17.75 -21.41
CA LYS A 159 10.68 16.67 -21.95
C LYS A 159 11.55 16.00 -20.92
N VAL A 160 12.00 16.77 -19.93
CA VAL A 160 12.86 16.31 -18.85
C VAL A 160 12.28 16.79 -17.54
N LEU A 161 12.08 15.88 -16.61
CA LEU A 161 11.73 16.17 -15.22
C LEU A 161 12.96 16.00 -14.36
N GLU A 162 13.47 17.09 -13.83
CA GLU A 162 14.56 17.11 -12.86
C GLU A 162 14.08 17.82 -11.61
N SER A 163 13.98 17.13 -10.48
CA SER A 163 13.42 17.71 -9.25
C SER A 163 13.98 17.04 -8.00
N ASP A 164 14.14 17.88 -6.97
CA ASP A 164 14.46 17.44 -5.60
C ASP A 164 13.21 17.05 -4.78
N ALA A 165 12.06 16.87 -5.42
CA ALA A 165 10.82 16.52 -4.77
C ALA A 165 10.92 15.22 -3.97
N THR A 166 10.26 15.22 -2.81
CA THR A 166 10.17 14.05 -1.93
C THR A 166 9.06 13.10 -2.36
N TYR A 167 7.98 13.66 -2.90
CA TYR A 167 6.80 12.89 -3.32
C TYR A 167 6.33 13.32 -4.70
N ILE A 168 5.88 12.33 -5.49
CA ILE A 168 5.13 12.55 -6.72
C ILE A 168 3.69 12.10 -6.44
N ASP A 169 2.73 13.01 -6.58
CA ASP A 169 1.33 12.72 -6.30
C ASP A 169 0.68 11.84 -7.38
N ALA A 170 -0.47 11.28 -7.04
CA ALA A 170 -1.24 10.46 -7.96
C ALA A 170 -1.52 11.21 -9.27
N ARG A 171 -1.21 10.56 -10.39
CA ARG A 171 -1.46 11.06 -11.76
C ARG A 171 -0.77 12.39 -12.12
N ALA A 172 0.25 12.84 -11.35
CA ALA A 172 0.90 14.16 -11.52
C ALA A 172 1.40 14.40 -12.96
N PHE A 173 1.94 13.40 -13.64
CA PHE A 173 2.43 13.45 -15.02
C PHE A 173 1.67 12.51 -15.97
N ARG A 174 0.47 12.06 -15.57
CA ARG A 174 -0.30 11.13 -16.40
C ARG A 174 -0.47 11.67 -17.81
N LYS A 175 -0.07 10.86 -18.82
CA LYS A 175 -0.16 11.19 -20.26
C LYS A 175 0.68 12.41 -20.69
N CYS A 176 1.75 12.74 -19.96
CA CYS A 176 2.77 13.68 -20.44
C CYS A 176 3.57 13.01 -21.58
N LYS A 177 3.01 13.06 -22.80
CA LYS A 177 3.47 12.27 -23.94
C LYS A 177 4.86 12.64 -24.45
N GLU A 178 5.34 13.84 -24.18
CA GLU A 178 6.66 14.33 -24.62
C GLU A 178 7.73 14.12 -23.55
N LEU A 179 7.37 13.72 -22.32
CA LEU A 179 8.30 13.46 -21.22
C LEU A 179 9.18 12.27 -21.57
N LYS A 180 10.50 12.48 -21.60
CA LYS A 180 11.51 11.51 -22.00
C LYS A 180 12.36 10.99 -20.86
N GLU A 181 12.71 11.89 -19.94
CA GLU A 181 13.66 11.60 -18.87
C GLU A 181 13.12 12.11 -17.54
N VAL A 182 13.32 11.32 -16.49
CA VAL A 182 12.89 11.62 -15.12
C VAL A 182 14.07 11.37 -14.18
N HIS A 183 14.49 12.43 -13.44
CA HIS A 183 15.57 12.39 -12.48
C HIS A 183 15.06 12.86 -11.11
N LEU A 184 14.89 11.93 -10.18
CA LEU A 184 14.29 12.15 -8.86
C LEU A 184 15.20 11.64 -7.73
N PRO A 185 16.29 12.35 -7.41
CA PRO A 185 17.31 11.87 -6.46
C PRO A 185 16.84 11.79 -5.00
N ASN A 186 15.77 12.51 -4.64
CA ASN A 186 15.28 12.59 -3.27
C ASN A 186 13.90 11.97 -3.07
N VAL A 187 13.30 11.39 -4.11
CA VAL A 187 11.95 10.84 -4.04
C VAL A 187 11.89 9.67 -3.05
N VAL A 188 10.83 9.64 -2.27
CA VAL A 188 10.50 8.57 -1.31
C VAL A 188 9.35 7.71 -1.83
N SER A 189 8.38 8.33 -2.52
CA SER A 189 7.22 7.63 -3.05
C SER A 189 6.76 8.25 -4.36
N ILE A 190 6.38 7.38 -5.30
CA ILE A 190 5.74 7.73 -6.57
C ILE A 190 4.32 7.20 -6.51
N GLY A 191 3.33 8.09 -6.57
CA GLY A 191 1.93 7.78 -6.35
C GLY A 191 1.23 7.11 -7.53
N PHE A 192 -0.01 6.71 -7.29
CA PHE A 192 -0.88 6.00 -8.23
C PHE A 192 -0.89 6.63 -9.63
N GLY A 193 -0.48 5.86 -10.64
CA GLY A 193 -0.52 6.27 -12.04
C GLY A 193 0.25 7.56 -12.36
N ALA A 194 1.24 7.94 -11.54
CA ALA A 194 1.92 9.25 -11.62
C ALA A 194 2.49 9.53 -13.01
N PHE A 195 3.05 8.55 -13.69
CA PHE A 195 3.61 8.63 -15.03
C PHE A 195 2.88 7.76 -16.06
N SER A 196 1.69 7.24 -15.71
CA SER A 196 0.93 6.36 -16.60
C SER A 196 0.68 7.00 -17.98
N GLY A 197 1.02 6.26 -19.03
CA GLY A 197 0.84 6.71 -20.42
C GLY A 197 1.82 7.81 -20.86
N CYS A 198 2.96 7.93 -20.22
CA CYS A 198 4.09 8.74 -20.71
C CYS A 198 4.79 8.03 -21.85
N LEU A 199 4.18 8.12 -23.05
CA LEU A 199 4.56 7.29 -24.20
C LEU A 199 6.00 7.51 -24.70
N SER A 200 6.61 8.66 -24.46
CA SER A 200 8.00 8.94 -24.85
C SER A 200 9.01 8.76 -23.73
N LEU A 201 8.59 8.31 -22.55
CA LEU A 201 9.49 8.13 -21.42
C LEU A 201 10.48 7.01 -21.69
N HIS A 202 11.77 7.34 -21.68
CA HIS A 202 12.87 6.42 -22.00
C HIS A 202 13.65 6.02 -20.74
N THR A 203 13.90 6.99 -19.86
CA THR A 203 14.81 6.85 -18.74
C THR A 203 14.18 7.37 -17.46
N VAL A 204 14.31 6.59 -16.39
CA VAL A 204 13.91 6.97 -15.03
C VAL A 204 15.08 6.71 -14.09
N GLU A 205 15.55 7.77 -13.45
CA GLU A 205 16.62 7.70 -12.43
C GLU A 205 16.05 8.09 -11.07
N LEU A 206 16.04 7.12 -10.16
CA LEU A 206 15.54 7.26 -8.80
C LEU A 206 16.70 7.24 -7.81
N GLY A 207 16.63 8.07 -6.79
CA GLY A 207 17.60 8.08 -5.68
C GLY A 207 17.34 6.94 -4.68
N SER A 208 18.31 6.70 -3.80
CA SER A 208 18.27 5.60 -2.81
C SER A 208 17.23 5.77 -1.70
N LYS A 209 16.50 6.89 -1.66
CA LYS A 209 15.45 7.15 -0.66
C LYS A 209 14.09 6.56 -1.05
N ILE A 210 13.91 6.15 -2.31
CA ILE A 210 12.64 5.58 -2.79
C ILE A 210 12.30 4.32 -1.99
N LYS A 211 11.05 4.23 -1.55
CA LYS A 211 10.51 3.10 -0.80
C LYS A 211 9.42 2.39 -1.56
N ILE A 212 8.54 3.16 -2.21
CA ILE A 212 7.32 2.65 -2.81
C ILE A 212 7.16 3.20 -4.22
N ILE A 213 6.89 2.32 -5.16
CA ILE A 213 6.35 2.62 -6.50
C ILE A 213 4.92 2.09 -6.49
N ASP A 214 3.96 3.01 -6.52
CA ASP A 214 2.54 2.72 -6.33
C ASP A 214 1.90 2.11 -7.59
N GLU A 215 0.66 1.67 -7.47
CA GLU A 215 -0.10 1.02 -8.53
C GLU A 215 -0.12 1.86 -9.82
N PHE A 216 0.08 1.21 -10.96
CA PHE A 216 0.08 1.82 -12.30
C PHE A 216 1.08 2.97 -12.49
N ALA A 217 2.03 3.20 -11.58
CA ALA A 217 2.90 4.39 -11.56
C ALA A 217 3.55 4.67 -12.93
N PHE A 218 4.01 3.65 -13.63
CA PHE A 218 4.62 3.72 -14.97
C PHE A 218 3.86 2.91 -16.01
N ALA A 219 2.59 2.56 -15.78
CA ALA A 219 1.82 1.77 -16.72
C ALA A 219 1.77 2.43 -18.12
N ASP A 220 1.87 1.62 -19.17
CA ASP A 220 1.86 2.05 -20.58
C ASP A 220 2.99 3.04 -20.96
N CYS A 221 4.11 3.02 -20.26
CA CYS A 221 5.33 3.72 -20.66
C CYS A 221 6.09 2.89 -21.69
N HIS A 222 5.54 2.80 -22.92
CA HIS A 222 5.99 1.84 -23.94
C HIS A 222 7.47 1.99 -24.33
N PHE A 223 8.05 3.20 -24.25
CA PHE A 223 9.44 3.42 -24.62
C PHE A 223 10.42 3.35 -23.43
N LEU A 224 9.93 3.06 -22.23
CA LEU A 224 10.77 2.95 -21.04
C LEU A 224 11.69 1.71 -21.18
N HIS A 225 12.98 1.98 -21.35
CA HIS A 225 14.01 0.95 -21.49
C HIS A 225 15.10 1.03 -20.41
N SER A 226 15.14 2.13 -19.65
CA SER A 226 16.12 2.32 -18.59
C SER A 226 15.41 2.81 -17.32
N VAL A 227 15.37 1.96 -16.32
CA VAL A 227 14.94 2.30 -14.98
C VAL A 227 15.93 1.74 -13.98
N ASN A 228 16.49 2.60 -13.12
CA ASN A 228 17.24 2.11 -12.00
C ASN A 228 16.28 1.83 -10.84
N LEU A 229 16.43 0.67 -10.22
CA LEU A 229 15.73 0.29 -9.00
C LEU A 229 16.78 0.20 -7.89
N PRO A 230 17.03 1.30 -7.13
CA PRO A 230 18.12 1.34 -6.16
C PRO A 230 17.82 0.48 -4.93
N ASP A 231 18.89 0.07 -4.24
CA ASP A 231 18.77 -0.53 -2.92
C ASP A 231 18.03 0.43 -1.98
N GLY A 232 16.92 -0.05 -1.41
CA GLY A 232 16.05 0.77 -0.58
C GLY A 232 14.59 0.73 -0.99
N ILE A 233 14.26 0.37 -2.25
CA ILE A 233 12.88 0.09 -2.66
C ILE A 233 12.41 -1.14 -1.88
N GLU A 234 11.23 -1.02 -1.27
CA GLU A 234 10.62 -2.09 -0.49
C GLU A 234 9.39 -2.68 -1.19
N ARG A 235 8.67 -1.85 -1.95
CA ARG A 235 7.41 -2.24 -2.58
C ARG A 235 7.29 -1.71 -4.00
N ILE A 236 6.89 -2.60 -4.91
CA ILE A 236 6.42 -2.28 -6.26
C ILE A 236 4.99 -2.81 -6.32
N GLU A 237 4.02 -1.92 -6.43
CA GLU A 237 2.61 -2.27 -6.31
C GLU A 237 2.04 -2.83 -7.62
N GLU A 238 0.74 -3.19 -7.59
CA GLU A 238 0.02 -3.79 -8.70
C GLU A 238 0.16 -3.00 -10.00
N SER A 239 0.48 -3.69 -11.08
CA SER A 239 0.55 -3.11 -12.44
C SER A 239 1.49 -1.90 -12.58
N ALA A 240 2.45 -1.72 -11.68
CA ALA A 240 3.31 -0.53 -11.63
C ALA A 240 4.05 -0.25 -12.94
N PHE A 241 4.49 -1.29 -13.66
CA PHE A 241 5.17 -1.24 -14.96
C PHE A 241 4.40 -1.97 -16.06
N LEU A 242 3.09 -2.16 -15.89
CA LEU A 242 2.23 -2.82 -16.88
C LEU A 242 2.44 -2.22 -18.27
N GLY A 243 2.68 -3.05 -19.28
CA GLY A 243 2.80 -2.60 -20.66
C GLY A 243 4.08 -1.82 -20.99
N CYS A 244 5.10 -1.80 -20.15
CA CYS A 244 6.42 -1.24 -20.44
C CYS A 244 7.21 -2.19 -21.36
N VAL A 245 6.81 -2.29 -22.62
CA VAL A 245 7.25 -3.34 -23.57
C VAL A 245 8.74 -3.30 -23.91
N ASN A 246 9.44 -2.21 -23.62
CA ASN A 246 10.87 -2.04 -23.87
C ASN A 246 11.75 -2.21 -22.62
N LEU A 247 11.20 -2.57 -21.48
CA LEU A 247 12.02 -2.89 -20.30
C LEU A 247 12.98 -4.05 -20.56
N PRO A 248 14.18 -4.04 -19.96
CA PRO A 248 15.12 -5.14 -20.15
C PRO A 248 14.57 -6.47 -19.64
N ALA A 249 14.70 -7.54 -20.43
CA ALA A 249 14.32 -8.89 -20.01
C ALA A 249 15.10 -9.39 -18.78
N LEU A 250 16.31 -8.87 -18.56
CA LEU A 250 17.19 -9.19 -17.43
C LEU A 250 17.16 -8.10 -16.35
N LEU A 251 16.02 -7.40 -16.21
CA LEU A 251 15.84 -6.47 -15.09
C LEU A 251 16.04 -7.22 -13.77
N GLU A 252 16.89 -6.69 -12.92
CA GLU A 252 17.17 -7.25 -11.60
C GLU A 252 16.49 -6.39 -10.53
N LEU A 253 15.83 -7.06 -9.59
CA LEU A 253 15.24 -6.41 -8.42
C LEU A 253 16.27 -6.36 -7.30
N PRO A 254 16.39 -5.23 -6.57
CA PRO A 254 17.27 -5.15 -5.41
C PRO A 254 16.80 -6.05 -4.27
N ASN A 255 17.75 -6.49 -3.43
CA ASN A 255 17.46 -7.38 -2.30
C ASN A 255 16.56 -6.73 -1.21
N SER A 256 16.32 -5.43 -1.29
CA SER A 256 15.45 -4.70 -0.38
C SER A 256 13.95 -4.88 -0.67
N ILE A 257 13.60 -5.42 -1.84
CA ILE A 257 12.20 -5.66 -2.24
C ILE A 257 11.58 -6.71 -1.31
N LYS A 258 10.47 -6.34 -0.71
CA LYS A 258 9.64 -7.19 0.15
C LYS A 258 8.33 -7.59 -0.52
N HIS A 259 7.88 -6.79 -1.49
CA HIS A 259 6.61 -6.99 -2.18
C HIS A 259 6.70 -6.59 -3.65
N VAL A 260 6.19 -7.45 -4.52
CA VAL A 260 5.91 -7.16 -5.93
C VAL A 260 4.45 -7.51 -6.18
N GLY A 261 3.66 -6.50 -6.50
CA GLY A 261 2.22 -6.63 -6.71
C GLY A 261 1.87 -7.46 -7.94
N PHE A 262 0.62 -7.89 -7.99
CA PHE A 262 0.07 -8.64 -9.11
C PHE A 262 0.24 -7.85 -10.43
N ASP A 263 0.65 -8.51 -11.50
CA ASP A 263 0.85 -7.90 -12.82
C ASP A 263 1.81 -6.68 -12.83
N ALA A 264 2.65 -6.50 -11.80
CA ALA A 264 3.55 -5.35 -11.70
C ALA A 264 4.42 -5.14 -12.95
N PHE A 265 4.80 -6.21 -13.65
CA PHE A 265 5.58 -6.21 -14.88
C PHE A 265 4.86 -6.91 -16.05
N ALA A 266 3.54 -7.06 -15.99
CA ALA A 266 2.80 -7.75 -17.05
C ALA A 266 2.95 -7.04 -18.40
N TYR A 267 2.96 -7.83 -19.47
CA TYR A 267 3.21 -7.37 -20.83
C TYR A 267 4.56 -6.66 -21.03
N THR A 268 5.56 -7.03 -20.23
CA THR A 268 6.96 -6.59 -20.40
C THR A 268 7.87 -7.79 -20.65
N PRO A 269 9.09 -7.60 -21.19
CA PRO A 269 10.09 -8.68 -21.23
C PRO A 269 10.52 -9.18 -19.84
N ALA A 270 10.24 -8.41 -18.78
CA ALA A 270 10.54 -8.73 -17.38
C ALA A 270 9.35 -9.35 -16.63
N ASP A 271 8.28 -9.77 -17.31
CA ASP A 271 7.02 -10.29 -16.75
C ASP A 271 7.21 -11.43 -15.72
N ARG A 272 8.27 -12.24 -15.88
CA ARG A 272 8.64 -13.27 -14.90
C ARG A 272 8.76 -12.76 -13.46
N LEU A 273 8.97 -11.45 -13.27
CA LEU A 273 9.11 -10.85 -11.94
C LEU A 273 7.77 -10.70 -11.22
N SER A 274 6.65 -10.58 -11.97
CA SER A 274 5.30 -10.49 -11.42
C SER A 274 4.80 -11.82 -10.85
N ASN A 275 5.30 -12.93 -11.38
CA ASN A 275 4.83 -14.28 -11.07
C ASN A 275 5.82 -15.06 -10.20
N ASN A 276 6.74 -14.39 -9.53
CA ASN A 276 7.71 -15.05 -8.66
C ASN A 276 7.07 -15.30 -7.28
N PRO A 277 6.88 -16.57 -6.86
CA PRO A 277 6.22 -16.90 -5.58
C PRO A 277 6.95 -16.38 -4.34
N ILE A 278 8.21 -15.96 -4.47
CA ILE A 278 8.97 -15.32 -3.37
C ILE A 278 8.40 -13.93 -3.02
N TYR A 279 7.69 -13.30 -3.97
CA TYR A 279 7.19 -11.93 -3.84
C TYR A 279 5.67 -11.79 -3.86
N SER A 280 4.92 -12.89 -4.05
CA SER A 280 3.46 -12.90 -3.99
C SER A 280 3.01 -13.29 -2.59
N ASP A 281 2.43 -12.36 -1.83
CA ASP A 281 1.75 -12.66 -0.56
C ASP A 281 0.40 -13.37 -0.78
N ASP A 282 -0.03 -13.56 -2.04
CA ASP A 282 -1.29 -14.21 -2.39
C ASP A 282 -1.05 -15.60 -3.00
N GLU A 283 -1.07 -16.63 -2.16
CA GLU A 283 -1.36 -18.00 -2.60
C GLU A 283 -2.83 -18.10 -3.03
N TYR A 284 -3.17 -17.60 -4.22
CA TYR A 284 -4.38 -18.07 -4.91
C TYR A 284 -4.01 -19.31 -5.72
N GLU A 285 -4.15 -20.49 -5.10
CA GLU A 285 -4.31 -21.71 -5.87
C GLU A 285 -5.60 -21.58 -6.69
N VAL A 286 -5.44 -21.41 -7.99
CA VAL A 286 -6.53 -21.64 -8.94
C VAL A 286 -6.79 -23.14 -8.93
N ASP A 287 -7.86 -23.58 -8.27
CA ASP A 287 -8.38 -24.92 -8.44
C ASP A 287 -8.69 -25.16 -9.91
N ASP A 288 -7.86 -25.93 -10.59
CA ASP A 288 -8.20 -26.54 -11.87
C ASP A 288 -9.41 -27.46 -11.65
N ALA A 289 -10.60 -26.93 -11.87
CA ALA A 289 -11.81 -27.74 -11.97
C ALA A 289 -11.76 -28.50 -13.32
N PRO A 290 -11.73 -29.83 -13.34
CA PRO A 290 -11.84 -30.57 -14.58
C PRO A 290 -13.27 -30.48 -15.10
N PHE A 291 -13.42 -30.15 -16.39
CA PHE A 291 -14.64 -30.33 -17.16
C PHE A 291 -15.00 -31.80 -17.33
#